data_91c5e3d994716f7f74683570e47fc128
#
_entry.id   91c5e3d994716f7f74683570e47fc128
#
_cell.length_a   1.000
_cell.length_b   1.000
_cell.length_c   1.000
_cell.angle_alpha   90.00
_cell.angle_beta   90.00
_cell.angle_gamma   90.00
#
_symmetry.space_group_name_H-M   'P 1'
#
loop_
_entity.id
_entity.type
_entity.pdbx_description
1 polymer ?
#
loop_
_entity_poly.entity_id
_entity_poly.type
_entity_poly.pdbx_seq_one_letter_code
_entity_poly.pdbx_strand_id
1 'polypeptide(L)'
;VNIDAAVLAEIRQITIALARELGVVGLMNLQFALQGRDLYVLEVNPRASRTVPFVAKAIGLPVAKIAARVAAGERLAALGVREIIPPHVAVKVPVFPFAKFAGVDTILGPEMRSTGEVMGIADDFGAAFHKGQLAAGVRLPDAGAVFISVRDEDKDLVLPVVAGLIALGFTVTATRGTAAAIRAAGHPCQVVNKVKEGRPHVVDALVNREIVLVINTTIGAQAIRDSFSIRRTALTQRIPYFTTISGGLAAAHAIEAARAGDPVMAPRALQDYHHALSDGPTPPRRPGYRQGLT
;
A
#
# COMPACT_ATOMS: atom_id res chain seq x y z
N VAL A 1 -6.11 -6.25 0.31
CA VAL A 1 -6.01 -7.65 -0.10
C VAL A 1 -7.02 -8.44 0.70
N ASN A 2 -7.96 -9.07 0.02
CA ASN A 2 -8.92 -9.97 0.66
C ASN A 2 -8.31 -11.37 0.67
N ILE A 3 -7.92 -11.83 1.84
CA ILE A 3 -7.47 -13.20 2.04
C ILE A 3 -8.69 -14.06 2.35
N ASP A 4 -8.79 -15.21 1.70
CA ASP A 4 -9.86 -16.20 1.93
C ASP A 4 -9.93 -16.59 3.42
N ALA A 5 -11.15 -16.80 3.92
CA ALA A 5 -11.36 -17.14 5.33
C ALA A 5 -10.70 -18.48 5.73
N ALA A 6 -10.64 -19.44 4.78
CA ALA A 6 -9.97 -20.73 5.00
C ALA A 6 -8.44 -20.51 5.16
N VAL A 7 -7.83 -19.68 4.31
CA VAL A 7 -6.41 -19.33 4.41
C VAL A 7 -6.12 -18.58 5.71
N LEU A 8 -7.00 -17.67 6.14
CA LEU A 8 -6.85 -17.00 7.44
C LEU A 8 -6.91 -17.98 8.62
N ALA A 9 -7.78 -18.99 8.55
CA ALA A 9 -7.85 -20.04 9.56
C ALA A 9 -6.55 -20.86 9.60
N GLU A 10 -6.01 -21.23 8.44
CA GLU A 10 -4.74 -21.94 8.33
C GLU A 10 -3.56 -21.11 8.88
N ILE A 11 -3.47 -19.80 8.54
CA ILE A 11 -2.48 -18.88 9.11
C ILE A 11 -2.54 -18.89 10.63
N ARG A 12 -3.75 -18.85 11.22
CA ARG A 12 -3.91 -18.92 12.69
C ARG A 12 -3.42 -20.23 13.28
N GLN A 13 -3.76 -21.36 12.66
CA GLN A 13 -3.32 -22.69 13.13
C GLN A 13 -1.79 -22.80 13.09
N ILE A 14 -1.16 -22.44 11.99
CA ILE A 14 0.30 -22.45 11.83
C ILE A 14 0.95 -21.51 12.87
N THR A 15 0.41 -20.31 13.06
CA THR A 15 0.93 -19.33 14.02
C THR A 15 0.90 -19.88 15.44
N ILE A 16 -0.20 -20.51 15.84
CA ILE A 16 -0.35 -21.11 17.19
C ILE A 16 0.60 -22.29 17.35
N ALA A 17 0.70 -23.17 16.36
CA ALA A 17 1.58 -24.33 16.41
C ALA A 17 3.06 -23.90 16.55
N LEU A 18 3.51 -22.95 15.73
CA LEU A 18 4.88 -22.41 15.80
C LEU A 18 5.17 -21.70 17.13
N ALA A 19 4.22 -20.92 17.65
CA ALA A 19 4.39 -20.25 18.94
C ALA A 19 4.56 -21.26 20.08
N ARG A 20 3.83 -22.37 20.08
CA ARG A 20 3.93 -23.44 21.07
C ARG A 20 5.21 -24.23 20.94
N GLU A 21 5.55 -24.65 19.73
CA GLU A 21 6.75 -25.44 19.45
C GLU A 21 8.04 -24.68 19.80
N LEU A 22 8.07 -23.39 19.50
CA LEU A 22 9.21 -22.52 19.84
C LEU A 22 9.21 -22.03 21.28
N GLY A 23 8.21 -22.37 22.10
CA GLY A 23 8.11 -21.91 23.49
C GLY A 23 8.09 -20.38 23.63
N VAL A 24 7.40 -19.68 22.73
CA VAL A 24 7.45 -18.21 22.67
C VAL A 24 6.86 -17.58 23.91
N VAL A 25 7.64 -16.74 24.58
CA VAL A 25 7.21 -15.91 25.69
C VAL A 25 7.23 -14.45 25.28
N GLY A 26 6.07 -13.79 25.27
CA GLY A 26 5.93 -12.39 24.86
C GLY A 26 5.44 -12.26 23.43
N LEU A 27 6.28 -11.80 22.50
CA LEU A 27 5.89 -11.46 21.14
C LEU A 27 6.55 -12.34 20.09
N MET A 28 5.82 -12.59 19.02
CA MET A 28 6.29 -13.25 17.81
C MET A 28 5.72 -12.53 16.59
N ASN A 29 6.52 -12.45 15.53
CA ASN A 29 6.11 -11.97 14.23
C ASN A 29 6.40 -13.04 13.19
N LEU A 30 5.42 -13.33 12.33
CA LEU A 30 5.56 -14.25 11.20
C LEU A 30 5.32 -13.51 9.89
N GLN A 31 6.03 -13.96 8.86
CA GLN A 31 5.79 -13.54 7.49
C GLN A 31 5.40 -14.76 6.65
N PHE A 32 4.34 -14.59 5.90
CA PHE A 32 3.81 -15.60 4.99
C PHE A 32 3.82 -15.08 3.56
N ALA A 33 3.98 -15.98 2.61
CA ALA A 33 3.66 -15.73 1.20
C ALA A 33 2.48 -16.63 0.81
N LEU A 34 1.61 -16.09 -0.06
CA LEU A 34 0.47 -16.81 -0.60
C LEU A 34 0.59 -16.83 -2.13
N GLN A 35 0.63 -18.04 -2.71
CA GLN A 35 0.62 -18.23 -4.16
C GLN A 35 -0.60 -19.08 -4.53
N GLY A 36 -1.60 -18.47 -5.15
CA GLY A 36 -2.89 -19.12 -5.32
C GLY A 36 -3.53 -19.45 -3.98
N ARG A 37 -3.57 -20.74 -3.60
CA ARG A 37 -4.01 -21.22 -2.28
C ARG A 37 -2.89 -21.75 -1.41
N ASP A 38 -1.68 -21.87 -1.94
CA ASP A 38 -0.54 -22.41 -1.22
C ASP A 38 0.06 -21.37 -0.30
N LEU A 39 0.14 -21.69 0.99
CA LEU A 39 0.65 -20.83 2.03
C LEU A 39 2.08 -21.24 2.42
N TYR A 40 3.01 -20.30 2.35
CA TYR A 40 4.42 -20.49 2.66
C TYR A 40 4.82 -19.67 3.87
N VAL A 41 5.48 -20.27 4.86
CA VAL A 41 6.13 -19.56 5.95
C VAL A 41 7.49 -19.06 5.47
N LEU A 42 7.67 -17.74 5.42
CA LEU A 42 8.95 -17.15 5.00
C LEU A 42 9.92 -17.01 6.16
N GLU A 43 9.43 -16.47 7.29
CA GLU A 43 10.25 -16.35 8.50
C GLU A 43 9.38 -16.29 9.76
N VAL A 44 10.01 -16.69 10.88
CA VAL A 44 9.43 -16.59 12.24
C VAL A 44 10.42 -15.82 13.11
N ASN A 45 9.96 -14.74 13.69
CA ASN A 45 10.75 -13.88 14.56
C ASN A 45 10.15 -13.88 15.97
N PRO A 46 10.65 -14.71 16.94
CA PRO A 46 10.13 -14.76 18.31
C PRO A 46 10.64 -13.56 19.13
N ARG A 47 10.31 -12.38 18.70
CA ARG A 47 10.71 -11.10 19.29
C ARG A 47 9.75 -9.99 18.89
N ALA A 48 9.84 -8.82 19.56
CA ALA A 48 9.16 -7.62 19.11
C ALA A 48 9.65 -7.20 17.71
N SER A 49 8.74 -6.63 16.91
CA SER A 49 9.00 -6.06 15.60
C SER A 49 8.56 -4.60 15.56
N ARG A 50 8.96 -3.85 14.54
CA ARG A 50 8.46 -2.48 14.33
C ARG A 50 6.95 -2.42 14.08
N THR A 51 6.34 -3.53 13.66
CA THR A 51 4.90 -3.63 13.45
C THR A 51 4.11 -3.58 14.76
N VAL A 52 4.75 -3.88 15.92
CA VAL A 52 4.07 -3.89 17.24
C VAL A 52 3.40 -2.54 17.57
N PRO A 53 4.07 -1.37 17.46
CA PRO A 53 3.42 -0.09 17.72
C PRO A 53 2.28 0.20 16.75
N PHE A 54 2.41 -0.19 15.48
CA PHE A 54 1.34 -0.06 14.49
C PHE A 54 0.11 -0.88 14.88
N VAL A 55 0.28 -2.17 15.16
CA VAL A 55 -0.82 -3.06 15.55
C VAL A 55 -1.46 -2.57 16.85
N ALA A 56 -0.65 -2.22 17.86
CA ALA A 56 -1.16 -1.73 19.15
C ALA A 56 -2.08 -0.49 18.97
N LYS A 57 -1.69 0.44 18.11
CA LYS A 57 -2.51 1.63 17.79
C LYS A 57 -3.76 1.26 16.97
N ALA A 58 -3.63 0.35 16.02
CA ALA A 58 -4.75 -0.05 15.17
C ALA A 58 -5.87 -0.75 15.96
N ILE A 59 -5.51 -1.59 16.95
CA ILE A 59 -6.47 -2.40 17.71
C ILE A 59 -6.76 -1.86 19.12
N GLY A 60 -6.16 -0.74 19.54
CA GLY A 60 -6.37 -0.17 20.87
C GLY A 60 -5.83 -1.00 22.04
N LEU A 61 -4.92 -1.96 21.76
CA LEU A 61 -4.39 -2.87 22.78
C LEU A 61 -2.91 -2.57 23.06
N PRO A 62 -2.48 -2.37 24.31
CA PRO A 62 -1.08 -2.08 24.65
C PRO A 62 -0.19 -3.33 24.57
N VAL A 63 0.00 -3.84 23.33
CA VAL A 63 0.64 -5.15 23.04
C VAL A 63 2.04 -5.26 23.67
N ALA A 64 2.86 -4.21 23.62
CA ALA A 64 4.19 -4.22 24.19
C ALA A 64 4.16 -4.32 25.73
N LYS A 65 3.21 -3.62 26.38
CA LYS A 65 3.02 -3.72 27.85
C LYS A 65 2.56 -5.11 28.26
N ILE A 66 1.64 -5.71 27.51
CA ILE A 66 1.17 -7.08 27.74
C ILE A 66 2.35 -8.05 27.62
N ALA A 67 3.15 -7.93 26.56
CA ALA A 67 4.31 -8.78 26.33
C ALA A 67 5.35 -8.67 27.47
N ALA A 68 5.59 -7.47 27.99
CA ALA A 68 6.49 -7.26 29.12
C ALA A 68 5.97 -7.94 30.39
N ARG A 69 4.66 -7.88 30.67
CA ARG A 69 4.04 -8.58 31.81
C ARG A 69 4.15 -10.10 31.67
N VAL A 70 3.91 -10.62 30.47
CA VAL A 70 4.08 -12.06 30.20
C VAL A 70 5.54 -12.48 30.37
N ALA A 71 6.49 -11.69 29.89
CA ALA A 71 7.93 -11.94 30.09
C ALA A 71 8.34 -11.88 31.56
N ALA A 72 7.62 -11.10 32.40
CA ALA A 72 7.80 -11.05 33.86
C ALA A 72 7.11 -12.20 34.61
N GLY A 73 6.49 -13.15 33.91
CA GLY A 73 5.90 -14.37 34.49
C GLY A 73 4.38 -14.33 34.63
N GLU A 74 3.69 -13.26 34.25
CA GLU A 74 2.23 -13.26 34.25
C GLU A 74 1.67 -14.17 33.15
N ARG A 75 0.60 -14.90 33.49
CA ARG A 75 -0.06 -15.76 32.48
C ARG A 75 -0.94 -14.94 31.55
N LEU A 76 -0.82 -15.15 30.24
CA LEU A 76 -1.62 -14.46 29.22
C LEU A 76 -3.14 -14.56 29.50
N ALA A 77 -3.60 -15.73 29.98
CA ALA A 77 -5.00 -15.95 30.32
C ALA A 77 -5.49 -15.03 31.47
N ALA A 78 -4.62 -14.67 32.44
CA ALA A 78 -4.95 -13.75 33.52
C ALA A 78 -5.09 -12.30 33.08
N LEU A 79 -4.54 -11.96 31.90
CA LEU A 79 -4.58 -10.61 31.31
C LEU A 79 -5.85 -10.32 30.50
N GLY A 80 -6.73 -11.30 30.31
CA GLY A 80 -7.98 -11.13 29.55
C GLY A 80 -7.77 -10.72 28.08
N VAL A 81 -6.60 -11.02 27.51
CA VAL A 81 -6.28 -10.63 26.12
C VAL A 81 -7.10 -11.46 25.14
N ARG A 82 -7.73 -10.76 24.20
CA ARG A 82 -8.53 -11.38 23.13
C ARG A 82 -8.10 -10.83 21.77
N GLU A 83 -8.38 -11.58 20.71
CA GLU A 83 -8.23 -11.09 19.35
C GLU A 83 -9.24 -9.96 19.09
N ILE A 84 -8.75 -8.85 18.52
CA ILE A 84 -9.57 -7.69 18.17
C ILE A 84 -9.49 -7.51 16.66
N ILE A 85 -10.66 -7.51 16.01
CA ILE A 85 -10.81 -7.17 14.59
C ILE A 85 -11.49 -5.80 14.54
N PRO A 86 -10.74 -4.72 14.23
CA PRO A 86 -11.30 -3.38 14.23
C PRO A 86 -12.29 -3.18 13.07
N PRO A 87 -13.34 -2.35 13.23
CA PRO A 87 -14.26 -1.98 12.15
C PRO A 87 -13.64 -1.00 11.15
N HIS A 88 -12.61 -0.28 11.57
CA HIS A 88 -11.87 0.66 10.75
C HIS A 88 -10.72 -0.02 9.99
N VAL A 89 -10.15 0.70 9.03
CA VAL A 89 -8.98 0.28 8.25
C VAL A 89 -7.76 1.05 8.73
N ALA A 90 -6.67 0.33 8.99
CA ALA A 90 -5.36 0.91 9.28
C ALA A 90 -4.36 0.48 8.19
N VAL A 91 -3.68 1.46 7.61
CA VAL A 91 -2.68 1.26 6.56
C VAL A 91 -1.32 1.67 7.07
N LYS A 92 -0.36 0.75 7.01
CA LYS A 92 1.04 1.01 7.32
C LYS A 92 1.78 1.41 6.05
N VAL A 93 2.37 2.60 6.03
CA VAL A 93 3.17 3.10 4.91
C VAL A 93 4.61 3.26 5.35
N PRO A 94 5.58 2.59 4.67
CA PRO A 94 7.00 2.78 4.96
C PRO A 94 7.47 4.15 4.47
N VAL A 95 8.40 4.76 5.21
CA VAL A 95 9.03 6.04 4.85
C VAL A 95 10.42 5.79 4.31
N PHE A 96 10.68 6.24 3.09
CA PHE A 96 11.97 6.10 2.42
C PHE A 96 12.66 7.45 2.25
N PRO A 97 13.90 7.62 2.72
CA PRO A 97 14.61 8.89 2.65
C PRO A 97 15.35 9.10 1.31
N PHE A 98 14.86 8.51 0.21
CA PHE A 98 15.57 8.55 -1.08
C PHE A 98 15.88 9.97 -1.58
N ALA A 99 15.01 10.94 -1.27
CA ALA A 99 15.24 12.33 -1.65
C ALA A 99 16.45 12.98 -0.97
N LYS A 100 16.92 12.42 0.16
CA LYS A 100 18.08 12.91 0.91
C LYS A 100 19.43 12.46 0.33
N PHE A 101 19.42 11.42 -0.52
CA PHE A 101 20.63 10.81 -1.06
C PHE A 101 20.71 11.01 -2.58
N ALA A 102 21.68 11.81 -3.00
CA ALA A 102 21.91 12.03 -4.44
C ALA A 102 22.32 10.71 -5.13
N GLY A 103 21.73 10.44 -6.30
CA GLY A 103 22.09 9.28 -7.13
C GLY A 103 21.46 7.94 -6.74
N VAL A 104 20.76 7.84 -5.60
CA VAL A 104 20.11 6.58 -5.18
C VAL A 104 18.86 6.31 -6.01
N ASP A 105 18.72 5.08 -6.49
CA ASP A 105 17.49 4.60 -7.14
C ASP A 105 16.42 4.26 -6.10
N THR A 106 15.17 4.51 -6.44
CA THR A 106 14.00 4.21 -5.60
C THR A 106 13.55 2.75 -5.69
N ILE A 107 14.21 1.92 -6.49
CA ILE A 107 13.90 0.50 -6.58
C ILE A 107 14.22 -0.18 -5.26
N LEU A 108 13.25 -0.96 -4.79
CA LEU A 108 13.39 -1.78 -3.60
C LEU A 108 14.01 -3.13 -3.95
N GLY A 109 14.91 -3.59 -3.10
CA GLY A 109 15.52 -4.91 -3.12
C GLY A 109 15.21 -5.66 -1.81
N PRO A 110 15.92 -6.76 -1.54
CA PRO A 110 15.75 -7.54 -0.31
C PRO A 110 16.22 -6.79 0.95
N GLU A 111 17.02 -5.75 0.77
CA GLU A 111 17.53 -4.95 1.86
C GLU A 111 16.51 -3.95 2.39
N MET A 112 16.47 -3.75 3.70
CA MET A 112 15.62 -2.75 4.31
C MET A 112 16.18 -1.33 4.05
N ARG A 113 15.41 -0.51 3.34
CA ARG A 113 15.77 0.89 3.03
C ARG A 113 14.87 1.91 3.71
N SER A 114 13.81 1.46 4.39
CA SER A 114 12.93 2.37 5.13
C SER A 114 13.59 2.84 6.42
N THR A 115 13.40 4.13 6.74
CA THR A 115 13.87 4.75 8.00
C THR A 115 12.81 4.73 9.10
N GLY A 116 11.58 4.43 8.76
CA GLY A 116 10.45 4.37 9.66
C GLY A 116 9.18 3.98 8.93
N GLU A 117 8.07 4.05 9.64
CA GLU A 117 6.74 3.77 9.12
C GLU A 117 5.72 4.72 9.75
N VAL A 118 4.69 5.07 8.99
CA VAL A 118 3.56 5.89 9.42
C VAL A 118 2.27 5.11 9.27
N MET A 119 1.22 5.57 9.94
CA MET A 119 -0.10 4.95 9.91
C MET A 119 -1.13 5.93 9.35
N GLY A 120 -1.89 5.47 8.35
CA GLY A 120 -3.19 6.06 8.01
C GLY A 120 -4.29 5.23 8.62
N ILE A 121 -5.32 5.86 9.18
CA ILE A 121 -6.48 5.21 9.79
C ILE A 121 -7.74 5.93 9.39
N ALA A 122 -8.76 5.17 8.94
CA ALA A 122 -10.07 5.68 8.52
C ALA A 122 -11.10 4.54 8.49
N ASP A 123 -12.35 4.89 8.21
CA ASP A 123 -13.43 3.90 8.11
C ASP A 123 -13.35 3.07 6.81
N ASP A 124 -12.66 3.57 5.78
CA ASP A 124 -12.43 2.86 4.52
C ASP A 124 -10.95 2.87 4.11
N PHE A 125 -10.62 2.01 3.13
CA PHE A 125 -9.24 1.83 2.66
C PHE A 125 -8.71 3.07 1.92
N GLY A 126 -9.51 3.72 1.07
CA GLY A 126 -9.07 4.86 0.27
C GLY A 126 -8.62 6.01 1.16
N ALA A 127 -9.44 6.38 2.14
CA ALA A 127 -9.13 7.43 3.11
C ALA A 127 -7.95 7.04 4.01
N ALA A 128 -7.89 5.80 4.49
CA ALA A 128 -6.76 5.32 5.30
C ALA A 128 -5.44 5.35 4.50
N PHE A 129 -5.47 4.92 3.24
CA PHE A 129 -4.29 4.96 2.37
C PHE A 129 -3.87 6.40 2.06
N HIS A 130 -4.82 7.30 1.76
CA HIS A 130 -4.53 8.73 1.54
C HIS A 130 -3.84 9.36 2.75
N LYS A 131 -4.41 9.18 3.96
CA LYS A 131 -3.83 9.67 5.22
C LYS A 131 -2.44 9.10 5.45
N GLY A 132 -2.22 7.83 5.15
CA GLY A 132 -0.92 7.18 5.23
C GLY A 132 0.10 7.75 4.25
N GLN A 133 -0.29 8.01 2.99
CA GLN A 133 0.57 8.65 1.99
C GLN A 133 0.95 10.06 2.40
N LEU A 134 -0.02 10.85 2.86
CA LEU A 134 0.21 12.20 3.35
C LEU A 134 1.19 12.22 4.54
N ALA A 135 1.02 11.31 5.49
CA ALA A 135 1.91 11.15 6.63
C ALA A 135 3.34 10.70 6.23
N ALA A 136 3.47 9.95 5.11
CA ALA A 136 4.76 9.60 4.51
C ALA A 136 5.39 10.73 3.68
N GLY A 137 4.74 11.90 3.58
CA GLY A 137 5.19 13.05 2.79
C GLY A 137 4.85 12.96 1.30
N VAL A 138 3.98 12.03 0.90
CA VAL A 138 3.50 11.87 -0.48
C VAL A 138 2.13 12.53 -0.61
N ARG A 139 2.04 13.56 -1.45
CA ARG A 139 0.78 14.22 -1.78
C ARG A 139 0.24 13.68 -3.09
N LEU A 140 -0.91 13.03 -3.03
CA LEU A 140 -1.62 12.61 -4.24
C LEU A 140 -2.25 13.82 -4.93
N PRO A 141 -2.25 13.88 -6.27
CA PRO A 141 -2.77 15.03 -7.01
C PRO A 141 -4.30 15.03 -7.05
N ASP A 142 -4.86 16.23 -7.16
CA ASP A 142 -6.32 16.43 -7.34
C ASP A 142 -6.75 16.46 -8.80
N ALA A 143 -5.87 16.84 -9.73
CA ALA A 143 -6.12 16.94 -11.17
C ALA A 143 -4.80 16.90 -11.96
N GLY A 144 -4.89 16.76 -13.27
CA GLY A 144 -3.75 16.82 -14.19
C GLY A 144 -3.59 15.58 -15.04
N ALA A 145 -2.39 15.38 -15.61
CA ALA A 145 -2.09 14.20 -16.42
C ALA A 145 -1.37 13.11 -15.63
N VAL A 146 -1.80 11.88 -15.84
CA VAL A 146 -1.16 10.68 -15.27
C VAL A 146 -0.37 9.98 -16.36
N PHE A 147 0.89 9.68 -16.09
CA PHE A 147 1.70 8.85 -16.97
C PHE A 147 1.61 7.39 -16.57
N ILE A 148 1.28 6.54 -17.55
CA ILE A 148 1.15 5.09 -17.38
C ILE A 148 2.07 4.38 -18.38
N SER A 149 2.94 3.53 -17.86
CA SER A 149 3.78 2.66 -18.68
C SER A 149 3.91 1.30 -18.01
N VAL A 150 3.28 0.30 -18.57
CA VAL A 150 3.23 -1.04 -17.97
C VAL A 150 3.80 -2.08 -18.93
N ARG A 151 4.28 -3.17 -18.36
CA ARG A 151 4.71 -4.36 -19.10
C ARG A 151 3.52 -5.04 -19.77
N ASP A 152 3.78 -5.96 -20.68
CA ASP A 152 2.74 -6.56 -21.53
C ASP A 152 1.71 -7.34 -20.69
N GLU A 153 2.14 -8.09 -19.67
CA GLU A 153 1.26 -8.86 -18.79
C GLU A 153 0.34 -7.99 -17.91
N ASP A 154 0.70 -6.72 -17.71
CA ASP A 154 -0.07 -5.79 -16.87
C ASP A 154 -1.05 -4.92 -17.69
N LYS A 155 -1.07 -5.02 -19.03
CA LYS A 155 -1.89 -4.15 -19.88
C LYS A 155 -3.39 -4.27 -19.61
N ASP A 156 -3.88 -5.48 -19.43
CA ASP A 156 -5.30 -5.70 -19.09
C ASP A 156 -5.58 -5.33 -17.63
N LEU A 157 -4.63 -5.62 -16.75
CA LEU A 157 -4.75 -5.34 -15.33
C LEU A 157 -4.77 -3.84 -14.99
N VAL A 158 -4.19 -2.99 -15.84
CA VAL A 158 -4.17 -1.53 -15.62
C VAL A 158 -5.47 -0.84 -16.04
N LEU A 159 -6.31 -1.46 -16.86
CA LEU A 159 -7.53 -0.85 -17.38
C LEU A 159 -8.50 -0.34 -16.30
N PRO A 160 -8.77 -1.07 -15.21
CA PRO A 160 -9.59 -0.55 -14.12
C PRO A 160 -8.99 0.72 -13.46
N VAL A 161 -7.66 0.79 -13.35
CA VAL A 161 -6.96 1.98 -12.84
C VAL A 161 -7.14 3.17 -13.78
N VAL A 162 -7.00 2.93 -15.09
CA VAL A 162 -7.22 3.93 -16.13
C VAL A 162 -8.65 4.46 -16.09
N ALA A 163 -9.64 3.56 -16.05
CA ALA A 163 -11.05 3.93 -15.99
C ALA A 163 -11.36 4.77 -14.74
N GLY A 164 -10.86 4.36 -13.57
CA GLY A 164 -11.01 5.10 -12.33
C GLY A 164 -10.41 6.50 -12.38
N LEU A 165 -9.19 6.64 -12.90
CA LEU A 165 -8.52 7.93 -13.04
C LEU A 165 -9.23 8.86 -14.04
N ILE A 166 -9.73 8.33 -15.16
CA ILE A 166 -10.53 9.10 -16.13
C ILE A 166 -11.84 9.56 -15.51
N ALA A 167 -12.54 8.69 -14.78
CA ALA A 167 -13.77 9.05 -14.06
C ALA A 167 -13.53 10.17 -13.02
N LEU A 168 -12.33 10.20 -12.45
CA LEU A 168 -11.85 11.29 -11.59
C LEU A 168 -11.37 12.52 -12.38
N GLY A 169 -11.52 12.58 -13.70
CA GLY A 169 -11.17 13.73 -14.54
C GLY A 169 -9.69 13.91 -14.82
N PHE A 170 -8.86 12.88 -14.60
CA PHE A 170 -7.46 12.92 -15.03
C PHE A 170 -7.34 12.65 -16.54
N THR A 171 -6.38 13.28 -17.17
CA THR A 171 -5.95 12.90 -18.53
C THR A 171 -4.91 11.79 -18.42
N VAL A 172 -4.99 10.82 -19.34
CA VAL A 172 -4.05 9.68 -19.34
C VAL A 172 -3.06 9.83 -20.50
N THR A 173 -1.79 9.75 -20.16
CA THR A 173 -0.67 9.76 -21.11
C THR A 173 0.13 8.47 -20.91
N ALA A 174 0.50 7.79 -21.99
CA ALA A 174 1.18 6.51 -21.90
C ALA A 174 2.23 6.32 -23.00
N THR A 175 3.15 5.37 -22.79
CA THR A 175 4.03 4.90 -23.86
C THR A 175 3.23 4.19 -24.93
N ARG A 176 3.75 4.17 -26.17
CA ARG A 176 3.04 3.69 -27.37
C ARG A 176 2.31 2.36 -27.19
N GLY A 177 2.99 1.35 -26.65
CA GLY A 177 2.39 0.02 -26.43
C GLY A 177 1.28 0.01 -25.39
N THR A 178 1.46 0.74 -24.29
CA THR A 178 0.44 0.90 -23.24
C THR A 178 -0.74 1.73 -23.74
N ALA A 179 -0.48 2.82 -24.51
CA ALA A 179 -1.53 3.65 -25.08
C ALA A 179 -2.39 2.89 -26.10
N ALA A 180 -1.78 1.99 -26.88
CA ALA A 180 -2.51 1.13 -27.82
C ALA A 180 -3.52 0.22 -27.07
N ALA A 181 -3.11 -0.41 -25.99
CA ALA A 181 -4.00 -1.25 -25.16
C ALA A 181 -5.13 -0.43 -24.52
N ILE A 182 -4.82 0.74 -23.95
CA ILE A 182 -5.80 1.63 -23.33
C ILE A 182 -6.85 2.09 -24.35
N ARG A 183 -6.42 2.49 -25.56
CA ARG A 183 -7.32 2.91 -26.65
C ARG A 183 -8.15 1.76 -27.19
N ALA A 184 -7.58 0.56 -27.31
CA ALA A 184 -8.31 -0.64 -27.74
C ALA A 184 -9.44 -1.00 -26.75
N ALA A 185 -9.28 -0.67 -25.46
CA ALA A 185 -10.31 -0.80 -24.43
C ALA A 185 -11.32 0.37 -24.42
N GLY A 186 -11.27 1.30 -25.37
CA GLY A 186 -12.20 2.42 -25.52
C GLY A 186 -11.90 3.66 -24.65
N HIS A 187 -10.73 3.73 -24.04
CA HIS A 187 -10.35 4.87 -23.19
C HIS A 187 -9.48 5.89 -23.95
N PRO A 188 -9.70 7.20 -23.75
CA PRO A 188 -8.82 8.22 -24.32
C PRO A 188 -7.43 8.15 -23.68
N CYS A 189 -6.38 8.24 -24.53
CA CYS A 189 -5.01 8.21 -24.06
C CYS A 189 -4.11 8.99 -25.01
N GLN A 190 -3.25 9.85 -24.48
CA GLN A 190 -2.21 10.53 -25.23
C GLN A 190 -0.94 9.66 -25.27
N VAL A 191 -0.18 9.76 -26.37
CA VAL A 191 1.10 9.05 -26.51
C VAL A 191 2.24 9.99 -26.18
N VAL A 192 3.17 9.51 -25.35
CA VAL A 192 4.44 10.18 -25.08
C VAL A 192 5.61 9.26 -25.42
N ASN A 193 6.68 9.83 -25.97
CA ASN A 193 7.88 9.08 -26.29
C ASN A 193 8.58 8.55 -25.01
N LYS A 194 9.17 7.37 -25.14
CA LYS A 194 10.17 6.91 -24.16
C LYS A 194 11.44 7.75 -24.28
N VAL A 195 12.26 7.75 -23.24
CA VAL A 195 13.50 8.54 -23.20
C VAL A 195 14.42 8.31 -24.39
N LYS A 196 14.47 7.07 -24.91
CA LYS A 196 15.32 6.69 -26.07
C LYS A 196 14.67 6.91 -27.44
N GLU A 197 13.40 7.35 -27.48
CA GLU A 197 12.65 7.54 -28.73
C GLU A 197 12.72 8.99 -29.27
N GLY A 198 13.45 9.86 -28.58
CA GLY A 198 13.62 11.27 -28.96
C GLY A 198 12.75 12.23 -28.13
N ARG A 199 13.01 13.53 -28.29
CA ARG A 199 12.30 14.61 -27.58
C ARG A 199 11.15 15.17 -28.41
N PRO A 200 10.06 15.67 -27.77
CA PRO A 200 9.81 15.62 -26.34
C PRO A 200 9.49 14.21 -25.87
N HIS A 201 9.94 13.87 -24.64
CA HIS A 201 9.72 12.57 -24.04
C HIS A 201 9.20 12.71 -22.59
N VAL A 202 8.87 11.60 -21.95
CA VAL A 202 8.25 11.55 -20.62
C VAL A 202 9.03 12.33 -19.54
N VAL A 203 10.38 12.36 -19.59
CA VAL A 203 11.18 13.12 -18.60
C VAL A 203 11.01 14.62 -18.80
N ASP A 204 10.87 15.10 -20.05
CA ASP A 204 10.60 16.51 -20.31
C ASP A 204 9.23 16.90 -19.71
N ALA A 205 8.20 16.08 -19.90
CA ALA A 205 6.87 16.30 -19.34
C ALA A 205 6.85 16.27 -17.79
N LEU A 206 7.68 15.43 -17.16
CA LEU A 206 7.86 15.42 -15.71
C LEU A 206 8.55 16.69 -15.21
N VAL A 207 9.61 17.14 -15.87
CA VAL A 207 10.32 18.38 -15.51
C VAL A 207 9.42 19.61 -15.66
N ASN A 208 8.61 19.65 -16.72
CA ASN A 208 7.65 20.72 -16.97
C ASN A 208 6.40 20.65 -16.05
N ARG A 209 6.30 19.60 -15.19
CA ARG A 209 5.13 19.36 -14.32
C ARG A 209 3.81 19.17 -15.08
N GLU A 210 3.89 18.70 -16.31
CA GLU A 210 2.74 18.31 -17.10
C GLU A 210 2.15 16.97 -16.61
N ILE A 211 3.00 16.11 -16.01
CA ILE A 211 2.62 14.85 -15.38
C ILE A 211 2.65 15.01 -13.86
N VAL A 212 1.56 14.64 -13.20
CA VAL A 212 1.37 14.78 -11.74
C VAL A 212 1.38 13.46 -10.99
N LEU A 213 1.29 12.32 -11.69
CA LEU A 213 1.28 10.98 -11.13
C LEU A 213 1.91 10.01 -12.12
N VAL A 214 2.70 9.07 -11.64
CA VAL A 214 3.34 8.04 -12.46
C VAL A 214 2.94 6.65 -11.97
N ILE A 215 2.49 5.80 -12.90
CA ILE A 215 2.29 4.36 -12.70
C ILE A 215 3.17 3.65 -13.73
N ASN A 216 4.24 3.01 -13.24
CA ASN A 216 5.21 2.38 -14.12
C ASN A 216 5.65 1.02 -13.59
N THR A 217 5.16 -0.05 -14.22
CA THR A 217 5.57 -1.40 -13.89
C THR A 217 6.73 -1.83 -14.80
N THR A 218 7.82 -2.30 -14.19
CA THR A 218 9.00 -2.73 -14.93
C THR A 218 9.49 -4.08 -14.41
N ILE A 219 9.89 -4.95 -15.32
CA ILE A 219 10.54 -6.23 -15.01
C ILE A 219 11.80 -6.38 -15.87
N GLY A 220 12.84 -6.98 -15.27
CA GLY A 220 14.11 -7.22 -15.92
C GLY A 220 15.07 -6.03 -15.89
N ALA A 221 16.36 -6.34 -15.88
CA ALA A 221 17.43 -5.35 -15.65
C ALA A 221 17.44 -4.22 -16.72
N GLN A 222 17.06 -4.52 -17.96
CA GLN A 222 17.03 -3.52 -19.02
C GLN A 222 15.90 -2.51 -18.83
N ALA A 223 14.67 -2.96 -18.58
CA ALA A 223 13.51 -2.08 -18.34
C ALA A 223 13.71 -1.21 -17.10
N ILE A 224 14.34 -1.76 -16.06
CA ILE A 224 14.74 -1.05 -14.86
C ILE A 224 15.74 0.06 -15.17
N ARG A 225 16.77 -0.20 -15.97
CA ARG A 225 17.73 0.83 -16.41
C ARG A 225 17.07 1.91 -17.27
N ASP A 226 16.21 1.51 -18.20
CA ASP A 226 15.54 2.45 -19.12
C ASP A 226 14.56 3.39 -18.41
N SER A 227 13.99 2.97 -17.28
CA SER A 227 13.09 3.80 -16.48
C SER A 227 13.78 4.55 -15.31
N PHE A 228 15.10 4.44 -15.16
CA PHE A 228 15.83 5.12 -14.10
C PHE A 228 15.62 6.64 -14.10
N SER A 229 15.75 7.29 -15.27
CA SER A 229 15.56 8.73 -15.41
C SER A 229 14.14 9.17 -15.05
N ILE A 230 13.12 8.37 -15.37
CA ILE A 230 11.73 8.63 -15.00
C ILE A 230 11.58 8.61 -13.47
N ARG A 231 12.06 7.56 -12.81
CA ARG A 231 12.02 7.43 -11.35
C ARG A 231 12.78 8.55 -10.65
N ARG A 232 13.97 8.84 -11.14
CA ARG A 232 14.82 9.90 -10.57
C ARG A 232 14.16 11.27 -10.69
N THR A 233 13.59 11.59 -11.86
CA THR A 233 12.91 12.86 -12.08
C THR A 233 11.64 12.95 -11.24
N ALA A 234 10.82 11.90 -11.18
CA ALA A 234 9.64 11.86 -10.33
C ALA A 234 9.99 12.09 -8.85
N LEU A 235 11.05 11.44 -8.33
CA LEU A 235 11.53 11.65 -6.97
C LEU A 235 11.96 13.11 -6.73
N THR A 236 12.76 13.67 -7.65
CA THR A 236 13.29 15.05 -7.51
C THR A 236 12.17 16.09 -7.58
N GLN A 237 11.18 15.87 -8.46
CA GLN A 237 10.01 16.73 -8.61
C GLN A 237 8.91 16.46 -7.58
N ARG A 238 9.09 15.45 -6.70
CA ARG A 238 8.11 15.00 -5.70
C ARG A 238 6.79 14.56 -6.32
N ILE A 239 6.86 13.96 -7.50
CA ILE A 239 5.70 13.38 -8.18
C ILE A 239 5.48 11.97 -7.63
N PRO A 240 4.27 11.62 -7.15
CA PRO A 240 3.95 10.27 -6.71
C PRO A 240 4.23 9.24 -7.80
N TYR A 241 4.87 8.14 -7.40
CA TYR A 241 5.32 7.09 -8.31
C TYR A 241 4.95 5.72 -7.76
N PHE A 242 4.19 4.96 -8.51
CA PHE A 242 3.77 3.59 -8.16
C PHE A 242 4.35 2.58 -9.14
N THR A 243 4.92 1.52 -8.59
CA THR A 243 5.61 0.47 -9.35
C THR A 243 4.76 -0.77 -9.61
N THR A 244 3.53 -0.79 -9.11
CA THR A 244 2.60 -1.92 -9.23
C THR A 244 1.20 -1.45 -9.61
N ILE A 245 0.45 -2.30 -10.27
CA ILE A 245 -0.96 -2.05 -10.60
C ILE A 245 -1.79 -1.84 -9.32
N SER A 246 -1.59 -2.70 -8.30
CA SER A 246 -2.28 -2.57 -7.01
C SER A 246 -1.99 -1.23 -6.33
N GLY A 247 -0.74 -0.73 -6.42
CA GLY A 247 -0.38 0.61 -5.92
C GLY A 247 -1.08 1.73 -6.69
N GLY A 248 -1.17 1.62 -8.01
CA GLY A 248 -1.91 2.56 -8.85
C GLY A 248 -3.41 2.58 -8.53
N LEU A 249 -4.00 1.41 -8.32
CA LEU A 249 -5.42 1.28 -7.93
C LEU A 249 -5.66 1.88 -6.54
N ALA A 250 -4.77 1.59 -5.59
CA ALA A 250 -4.85 2.18 -4.24
C ALA A 250 -4.76 3.71 -4.28
N ALA A 251 -3.92 4.27 -5.17
CA ALA A 251 -3.82 5.71 -5.37
C ALA A 251 -5.11 6.31 -5.95
N ALA A 252 -5.73 5.65 -6.93
CA ALA A 252 -7.02 6.09 -7.49
C ALA A 252 -8.11 6.12 -6.42
N HIS A 253 -8.27 5.06 -5.62
CA HIS A 253 -9.22 5.02 -4.50
C HIS A 253 -8.92 6.08 -3.44
N ALA A 254 -7.65 6.36 -3.17
CA ALA A 254 -7.27 7.40 -2.21
C ALA A 254 -7.61 8.81 -2.70
N ILE A 255 -7.45 9.07 -4.00
CA ILE A 255 -7.84 10.35 -4.63
C ILE A 255 -9.37 10.50 -4.61
N GLU A 256 -10.10 9.43 -4.92
CA GLU A 256 -11.56 9.39 -4.83
C GLU A 256 -12.07 9.73 -3.42
N ALA A 257 -11.51 9.04 -2.40
CA ALA A 257 -11.86 9.30 -1.00
C ALA A 257 -11.52 10.72 -0.56
N ALA A 258 -10.39 11.28 -1.00
CA ALA A 258 -10.01 12.64 -0.68
C ALA A 258 -10.97 13.68 -1.27
N ARG A 259 -11.52 13.43 -2.46
CA ARG A 259 -12.53 14.29 -3.10
C ARG A 259 -13.89 14.23 -2.44
N ALA A 260 -14.20 13.15 -1.72
CA ALA A 260 -15.43 13.08 -0.92
C ALA A 260 -15.43 14.10 0.24
N GLY A 261 -14.24 14.65 0.59
CA GLY A 261 -14.08 15.70 1.58
C GLY A 261 -14.39 15.25 3.00
N ASP A 262 -14.75 16.22 3.86
CA ASP A 262 -15.21 15.96 5.22
C ASP A 262 -16.61 15.29 5.21
N PRO A 263 -16.89 14.34 6.13
CA PRO A 263 -16.06 13.98 7.29
C PRO A 263 -15.00 12.90 7.03
N VAL A 264 -14.90 12.33 5.84
CA VAL A 264 -14.05 11.17 5.51
C VAL A 264 -12.56 11.47 5.76
N MET A 265 -12.12 12.69 5.38
CA MET A 265 -10.75 13.13 5.50
C MET A 265 -10.43 13.89 6.79
N ALA A 266 -11.44 14.24 7.60
CA ALA A 266 -11.22 14.98 8.85
C ALA A 266 -10.25 14.24 9.78
N PRO A 267 -9.37 14.98 10.49
CA PRO A 267 -8.58 14.42 11.58
C PRO A 267 -9.50 13.88 12.67
N ARG A 268 -9.22 12.67 13.15
CA ARG A 268 -9.94 12.05 14.26
C ARG A 268 -8.93 11.54 15.28
N ALA A 269 -9.19 11.73 16.57
CA ALA A 269 -8.32 11.25 17.61
C ALA A 269 -8.25 9.71 17.62
N LEU A 270 -7.07 9.16 17.85
CA LEU A 270 -6.88 7.70 17.90
C LEU A 270 -7.75 7.06 19.00
N GLN A 271 -7.96 7.77 20.10
CA GLN A 271 -8.81 7.37 21.22
C GLN A 271 -10.28 7.15 20.79
N ASP A 272 -10.79 7.96 19.85
CA ASP A 272 -12.17 7.82 19.36
C ASP A 272 -12.35 6.51 18.57
N TYR A 273 -11.32 6.09 17.83
CA TYR A 273 -11.29 4.77 17.19
C TYR A 273 -11.28 3.65 18.23
N HIS A 274 -10.55 3.84 19.35
CA HIS A 274 -10.48 2.84 20.42
C HIS A 274 -11.77 2.74 21.23
N HIS A 275 -12.46 3.85 21.52
CA HIS A 275 -13.77 3.83 22.18
C HIS A 275 -14.79 3.02 21.38
N ALA A 276 -14.79 3.19 20.05
CA ALA A 276 -15.66 2.41 19.17
C ALA A 276 -15.39 0.89 19.20
N LEU A 277 -14.22 0.45 19.70
CA LEU A 277 -13.89 -0.97 19.91
C LEU A 277 -14.43 -1.50 21.25
N SER A 278 -14.69 -0.61 22.22
CA SER A 278 -15.12 -0.97 23.57
C SER A 278 -16.64 -1.16 23.68
N ASP A 279 -17.41 -0.44 22.88
CA ASP A 279 -18.86 -0.22 23.07
C ASP A 279 -19.77 -1.08 22.19
N GLY A 280 -19.24 -1.98 21.36
CA GLY A 280 -20.09 -2.72 20.42
C GLY A 280 -19.76 -4.19 20.20
N PRO A 281 -20.77 -5.01 19.79
CA PRO A 281 -20.50 -6.31 19.21
C PRO A 281 -19.68 -6.12 17.93
N THR A 282 -18.74 -7.03 17.67
CA THR A 282 -17.92 -7.02 16.44
C THR A 282 -18.84 -6.84 15.24
N PRO A 283 -18.76 -5.71 14.51
CA PRO A 283 -19.65 -5.51 13.38
C PRO A 283 -19.45 -6.62 12.35
N PRO A 284 -20.52 -7.01 11.61
CA PRO A 284 -20.39 -8.00 10.55
C PRO A 284 -19.37 -7.48 9.54
N ARG A 285 -18.49 -8.38 9.08
CA ARG A 285 -17.51 -8.09 8.01
C ARG A 285 -18.23 -7.37 6.89
N ARG A 286 -17.84 -6.14 6.59
CA ARG A 286 -18.31 -5.46 5.38
C ARG A 286 -17.94 -6.36 4.19
N PRO A 287 -18.87 -6.58 3.24
CA PRO A 287 -18.55 -7.34 2.03
C PRO A 287 -17.34 -6.70 1.39
N GLY A 288 -16.30 -7.51 1.17
CA GLY A 288 -15.06 -7.07 0.57
C GLY A 288 -15.34 -6.32 -0.73
N TYR A 289 -14.54 -5.32 -1.02
CA TYR A 289 -14.47 -4.68 -2.32
C TYR A 289 -14.59 -5.76 -3.40
N ARG A 290 -15.70 -5.78 -4.13
CA ARG A 290 -15.84 -6.65 -5.27
C ARG A 290 -14.77 -6.24 -6.27
N GLN A 291 -13.77 -7.08 -6.42
CA GLN A 291 -12.90 -7.02 -7.58
C GLN A 291 -13.79 -7.29 -8.80
N GLY A 292 -14.01 -6.28 -9.61
CA GLY A 292 -14.39 -6.48 -11.00
C GLY A 292 -13.16 -6.98 -11.74
N LEU A 293 -12.79 -8.23 -11.50
CA LEU A 293 -11.80 -9.00 -12.26
C LEU A 293 -12.28 -10.45 -12.21
N THR A 294 -13.20 -10.78 -13.10
CA THR A 294 -13.33 -12.12 -13.72
C THR A 294 -12.62 -12.10 -15.03
#